data_bcfbbc654dc2e8f667569551d9005529
#
_entry.id   bcfbbc654dc2e8f667569551d9005529
#
_cell.length_a   1.000
_cell.length_b   1.000
_cell.length_c   1.000
_cell.angle_alpha   90.00
_cell.angle_beta   90.00
_cell.angle_gamma   90.00
#
_symmetry.space_group_name_H-M   'P 1'
#
loop_
_entity.id
_entity.type
_entity.pdbx_description
1 polymer ?
#
loop_
_entity_poly.entity_id
_entity_poly.type
_entity_poly.pdbx_seq_one_letter_code
_entity_poly.pdbx_strand_id
1 'polypeptide(L)'
;MEKNRNKEFFFNKLYHLLFSEKFSKKINYNFDKENRLDLIDFVIKKNKYKKYLEIGCNQDEVFKKIDIDKIGVDPLNGGNFRGTSDDFFIKNSDKFDCIFIDGLHIYDQVIKDILNSIKVLNENGIIILHDCLPSSIGHQRVPRTRYNWNGDVWKAIVEARTWRNFDTFTILADQGLGIIKKRKNPNILDIRNSSFKNLKFKFFYNNYKEIMRTVSFNDGIEMI
;
A
#
# COMPACT_ATOMS: atom_id res chain seq x y z
N MET A 1 3.60 -25.03 10.04
CA MET A 1 3.92 -23.67 9.57
C MET A 1 4.16 -22.67 10.71
N GLU A 2 3.31 -22.54 11.72
CA GLU A 2 3.45 -21.54 12.80
C GLU A 2 4.76 -21.65 13.62
N LYS A 3 5.22 -22.86 13.98
CA LYS A 3 6.49 -23.04 14.72
C LYS A 3 7.70 -22.47 13.98
N ASN A 4 7.74 -22.58 12.64
CA ASN A 4 8.85 -22.03 11.86
C ASN A 4 8.79 -20.50 11.78
N ARG A 5 7.58 -19.92 11.71
CA ARG A 5 7.39 -18.46 11.67
C ARG A 5 7.75 -17.79 13.01
N ASN A 6 7.47 -18.45 14.14
CA ASN A 6 7.88 -17.94 15.45
C ASN A 6 9.41 -17.91 15.62
N LYS A 7 10.13 -18.92 15.08
CA LYS A 7 11.60 -18.92 15.05
C LYS A 7 12.13 -17.79 14.17
N GLU A 8 11.56 -17.60 12.99
CA GLU A 8 11.89 -16.48 12.10
C GLU A 8 11.71 -15.14 12.80
N PHE A 9 10.57 -14.91 13.46
CA PHE A 9 10.32 -13.68 14.20
C PHE A 9 11.33 -13.45 15.32
N PHE A 10 11.79 -14.51 16.00
CA PHE A 10 12.82 -14.42 17.03
C PHE A 10 14.14 -13.92 16.45
N PHE A 11 14.64 -14.52 15.37
CA PHE A 11 15.87 -14.08 14.70
C PHE A 11 15.75 -12.67 14.14
N ASN A 12 14.61 -12.33 13.53
CA ASN A 12 14.37 -10.98 13.03
C ASN A 12 14.34 -9.95 14.17
N LYS A 13 13.80 -10.28 15.35
CA LYS A 13 13.86 -9.41 16.53
C LYS A 13 15.30 -9.17 16.99
N LEU A 14 16.13 -10.22 17.00
CA LEU A 14 17.56 -10.10 17.35
C LEU A 14 18.30 -9.22 16.35
N TYR A 15 18.07 -9.43 15.04
CA TYR A 15 18.60 -8.55 14.00
C TYR A 15 18.23 -7.09 14.24
N HIS A 16 16.96 -6.81 14.51
CA HIS A 16 16.51 -5.43 14.75
C HIS A 16 17.05 -4.82 16.04
N LEU A 17 17.34 -5.64 17.05
CA LEU A 17 17.97 -5.17 18.28
C LEU A 17 19.37 -4.61 18.01
N LEU A 18 20.10 -5.23 17.08
CA LEU A 18 21.50 -4.89 16.78
C LEU A 18 21.61 -3.79 15.70
N PHE A 19 20.78 -3.85 14.64
CA PHE A 19 21.02 -3.10 13.40
C PHE A 19 19.93 -2.07 13.05
N SER A 20 18.81 -2.05 13.76
CA SER A 20 17.71 -1.17 13.39
C SER A 20 17.59 0.07 14.29
N GLU A 21 16.85 1.04 13.80
CA GLU A 21 16.47 2.22 14.55
C GLU A 21 15.82 1.85 15.89
N LYS A 22 16.24 2.52 16.95
CA LYS A 22 15.64 2.39 18.29
C LYS A 22 14.62 3.50 18.50
N PHE A 23 13.35 3.15 18.51
CA PHE A 23 12.26 4.08 18.74
C PHE A 23 11.09 3.39 19.44
N SER A 24 10.53 3.98 20.49
CA SER A 24 9.52 3.36 21.34
C SER A 24 8.13 3.98 21.25
N LYS A 25 8.01 5.20 20.72
CA LYS A 25 6.73 5.89 20.63
C LYS A 25 5.82 5.23 19.60
N LYS A 26 4.51 5.33 19.83
CA LYS A 26 3.46 4.82 18.94
C LYS A 26 2.56 5.95 18.49
N ILE A 27 1.94 5.79 17.33
CA ILE A 27 0.89 6.66 16.83
C ILE A 27 -0.44 5.97 17.15
N ASN A 28 -1.33 6.70 17.82
CA ASN A 28 -2.70 6.28 18.01
C ASN A 28 -3.54 6.97 16.92
N TYR A 29 -3.82 6.23 15.85
CA TYR A 29 -4.69 6.72 14.79
C TYR A 29 -6.15 6.68 15.24
N ASN A 30 -6.91 7.68 14.86
CA ASN A 30 -8.36 7.64 14.89
C ASN A 30 -8.84 7.25 13.48
N PHE A 31 -8.84 5.95 13.21
CA PHE A 31 -9.31 5.43 11.93
C PHE A 31 -10.82 5.53 11.81
N ASP A 32 -11.30 5.91 10.63
CA ASP A 32 -12.70 5.77 10.25
C ASP A 32 -13.08 4.28 10.21
N LYS A 33 -14.37 3.99 10.32
CA LYS A 33 -14.90 2.61 10.42
C LYS A 33 -14.88 1.86 9.10
N GLU A 34 -14.83 2.57 8.00
CA GLU A 34 -14.80 2.06 6.64
C GLU A 34 -13.48 1.32 6.39
N ASN A 35 -13.52 0.35 5.51
CA ASN A 35 -12.36 -0.49 5.17
C ASN A 35 -12.04 -0.44 3.66
N ARG A 36 -11.00 -1.18 3.26
CA ARG A 36 -10.54 -1.26 1.86
C ARG A 36 -11.63 -1.67 0.89
N LEU A 37 -12.52 -2.59 1.27
CA LEU A 37 -13.60 -3.05 0.40
C LEU A 37 -14.63 -1.94 0.17
N ASP A 38 -14.98 -1.19 1.24
CA ASP A 38 -15.92 -0.06 1.13
C ASP A 38 -15.39 0.98 0.15
N LEU A 39 -14.10 1.29 0.22
CA LEU A 39 -13.45 2.23 -0.70
C LEU A 39 -13.43 1.70 -2.14
N ILE A 40 -12.99 0.45 -2.34
CA ILE A 40 -12.90 -0.15 -3.68
C ILE A 40 -14.29 -0.22 -4.33
N ASP A 41 -15.31 -0.68 -3.59
CA ASP A 41 -16.69 -0.74 -4.09
C ASP A 41 -17.22 0.66 -4.45
N PHE A 42 -16.96 1.66 -3.59
CA PHE A 42 -17.32 3.04 -3.86
C PHE A 42 -16.69 3.56 -5.16
N VAL A 43 -15.39 3.42 -5.35
CA VAL A 43 -14.71 3.97 -6.53
C VAL A 43 -15.12 3.25 -7.82
N ILE A 44 -15.34 1.93 -7.77
CA ILE A 44 -15.84 1.14 -8.90
C ILE A 44 -17.21 1.66 -9.33
N LYS A 45 -18.14 1.82 -8.38
CA LYS A 45 -19.51 2.29 -8.67
C LYS A 45 -19.54 3.74 -9.14
N LYS A 46 -18.87 4.65 -8.42
CA LYS A 46 -18.83 6.08 -8.74
C LYS A 46 -18.29 6.34 -10.14
N ASN A 47 -17.19 5.68 -10.51
CA ASN A 47 -16.50 5.90 -11.79
C ASN A 47 -16.94 4.93 -12.90
N LYS A 48 -17.87 3.98 -12.60
CA LYS A 48 -18.33 2.95 -13.52
C LYS A 48 -17.18 2.12 -14.09
N TYR A 49 -16.19 1.80 -13.25
CA TYR A 49 -15.03 1.00 -13.63
C TYR A 49 -15.44 -0.39 -14.08
N LYS A 50 -14.66 -0.97 -15.02
CA LYS A 50 -14.97 -2.23 -15.67
C LYS A 50 -13.92 -3.31 -15.44
N LYS A 51 -12.68 -2.91 -15.12
CA LYS A 51 -11.58 -3.85 -14.97
C LYS A 51 -10.75 -3.57 -13.72
N TYR A 52 -10.61 -4.61 -12.89
CA TYR A 52 -9.94 -4.55 -11.59
C TYR A 52 -8.71 -5.46 -11.56
N LEU A 53 -7.64 -5.00 -10.92
CA LEU A 53 -6.46 -5.80 -10.62
C LEU A 53 -6.21 -5.80 -9.11
N GLU A 54 -5.94 -6.97 -8.54
CA GLU A 54 -5.51 -7.13 -7.15
C GLU A 54 -4.14 -7.82 -7.10
N ILE A 55 -3.18 -7.18 -6.44
CA ILE A 55 -1.86 -7.73 -6.15
C ILE A 55 -1.82 -8.13 -4.68
N GLY A 56 -1.76 -9.44 -4.40
CA GLY A 56 -1.82 -9.99 -3.05
C GLY A 56 -3.24 -10.33 -2.61
N CYS A 57 -3.81 -11.42 -3.13
CA CYS A 57 -5.18 -11.83 -2.84
C CYS A 57 -5.32 -12.65 -1.55
N ASN A 58 -4.24 -13.34 -1.13
CA ASN A 58 -4.24 -14.20 0.06
C ASN A 58 -5.47 -15.14 0.10
N GLN A 59 -6.48 -14.87 0.96
CA GLN A 59 -7.69 -15.69 1.11
C GLN A 59 -8.87 -15.18 0.28
N ASP A 60 -8.65 -14.24 -0.64
CA ASP A 60 -9.67 -13.61 -1.50
C ASP A 60 -10.74 -12.82 -0.73
N GLU A 61 -10.40 -12.24 0.42
CA GLU A 61 -11.35 -11.49 1.23
C GLU A 61 -11.94 -10.29 0.49
N VAL A 62 -11.14 -9.63 -0.35
CA VAL A 62 -11.56 -8.55 -1.24
C VAL A 62 -11.91 -9.11 -2.61
N PHE A 63 -10.99 -9.85 -3.23
CA PHE A 63 -11.09 -10.32 -4.61
C PHE A 63 -12.43 -10.98 -4.94
N LYS A 64 -12.94 -11.87 -4.06
CA LYS A 64 -14.23 -12.57 -4.29
C LYS A 64 -15.44 -11.64 -4.33
N LYS A 65 -15.37 -10.49 -3.65
CA LYS A 65 -16.49 -9.55 -3.51
C LYS A 65 -16.58 -8.54 -4.64
N ILE A 66 -15.55 -8.42 -5.47
CA ILE A 66 -15.56 -7.50 -6.61
C ILE A 66 -16.33 -8.17 -7.77
N ASP A 67 -17.35 -7.48 -8.27
CA ASP A 67 -18.27 -7.98 -9.31
C ASP A 67 -18.09 -7.23 -10.63
N ILE A 68 -16.85 -7.16 -11.12
CA ILE A 68 -16.48 -6.69 -12.47
C ILE A 68 -15.39 -7.61 -13.03
N ASP A 69 -15.00 -7.42 -14.30
CA ASP A 69 -13.86 -8.15 -14.87
C ASP A 69 -12.61 -7.91 -14.00
N LYS A 70 -11.95 -8.99 -13.58
CA LYS A 70 -10.90 -8.90 -12.57
C LYS A 70 -9.79 -9.93 -12.75
N ILE A 71 -8.58 -9.47 -12.42
CA ILE A 71 -7.42 -10.34 -12.26
C ILE A 71 -6.90 -10.17 -10.82
N GLY A 72 -6.67 -11.30 -10.16
CA GLY A 72 -6.05 -11.37 -8.84
C GLY A 72 -4.75 -12.14 -8.92
N VAL A 73 -3.67 -11.54 -8.44
CA VAL A 73 -2.31 -12.07 -8.51
C VAL A 73 -1.82 -12.44 -7.13
N ASP A 74 -1.51 -13.72 -6.91
CA ASP A 74 -0.90 -14.17 -5.66
C ASP A 74 -0.01 -15.40 -5.92
N PRO A 75 1.21 -15.48 -5.35
CA PRO A 75 2.10 -16.62 -5.56
C PRO A 75 1.66 -17.87 -4.82
N LEU A 76 0.87 -17.75 -3.73
CA LEU A 76 0.55 -18.85 -2.82
C LEU A 76 -0.93 -19.22 -2.84
N ASN A 77 -1.82 -18.24 -2.64
CA ASN A 77 -3.25 -18.47 -2.44
C ASN A 77 -4.08 -17.38 -3.10
N GLY A 78 -5.36 -17.68 -3.36
CA GLY A 78 -6.32 -16.73 -3.92
C GLY A 78 -6.01 -16.27 -5.34
N GLY A 79 -6.81 -15.35 -5.83
CA GLY A 79 -6.70 -14.82 -7.18
C GLY A 79 -6.95 -15.85 -8.28
N ASN A 80 -6.78 -15.42 -9.52
CA ASN A 80 -6.88 -16.26 -10.72
C ASN A 80 -5.58 -16.29 -11.56
N PHE A 81 -4.54 -15.55 -11.14
CA PHE A 81 -3.19 -15.65 -11.68
C PHE A 81 -2.23 -16.13 -10.57
N ARG A 82 -1.66 -17.34 -10.75
CA ARG A 82 -0.70 -17.95 -9.83
C ARG A 82 0.71 -17.54 -10.21
N GLY A 83 1.32 -16.61 -9.43
CA GLY A 83 2.66 -16.10 -9.65
C GLY A 83 2.93 -14.83 -8.85
N THR A 84 4.13 -14.31 -8.96
CA THR A 84 4.47 -13.00 -8.38
C THR A 84 3.87 -11.86 -9.20
N SER A 85 3.80 -10.66 -8.64
CA SER A 85 3.43 -9.46 -9.39
C SER A 85 4.38 -9.21 -10.56
N ASP A 86 5.68 -9.50 -10.40
CA ASP A 86 6.67 -9.40 -11.47
C ASP A 86 6.34 -10.33 -12.65
N ASP A 87 6.02 -11.61 -12.36
CA ASP A 87 5.64 -12.59 -13.38
C ASP A 87 4.38 -12.15 -14.13
N PHE A 88 3.43 -11.56 -13.39
CA PHE A 88 2.20 -11.03 -13.97
C PHE A 88 2.48 -9.86 -14.91
N PHE A 89 3.18 -8.83 -14.45
CA PHE A 89 3.42 -7.63 -15.26
C PHE A 89 4.25 -7.89 -16.52
N ILE A 90 5.13 -8.90 -16.52
CA ILE A 90 5.87 -9.32 -17.72
C ILE A 90 4.93 -9.91 -18.79
N LYS A 91 3.88 -10.64 -18.37
CA LYS A 91 2.97 -11.36 -19.28
C LYS A 91 1.72 -10.56 -19.63
N ASN A 92 1.44 -9.51 -18.86
CA ASN A 92 0.18 -8.77 -18.96
C ASN A 92 0.18 -7.78 -20.13
N SER A 93 -0.88 -7.82 -20.91
CA SER A 93 -1.18 -6.83 -21.98
C SER A 93 -2.40 -5.96 -21.67
N ASP A 94 -3.12 -6.27 -20.59
CA ASP A 94 -4.36 -5.60 -20.23
C ASP A 94 -4.12 -4.25 -19.54
N LYS A 95 -5.15 -3.40 -19.58
CA LYS A 95 -5.24 -2.16 -18.81
C LYS A 95 -6.33 -2.30 -17.76
N PHE A 96 -6.20 -1.55 -16.66
CA PHE A 96 -7.11 -1.61 -15.51
C PHE A 96 -7.59 -0.23 -15.11
N ASP A 97 -8.81 -0.19 -14.58
CA ASP A 97 -9.41 1.05 -14.06
C ASP A 97 -9.12 1.24 -12.58
N CYS A 98 -9.15 0.14 -11.83
CA CYS A 98 -8.85 0.12 -10.40
C CYS A 98 -7.81 -0.96 -10.12
N ILE A 99 -6.72 -0.58 -9.46
CA ILE A 99 -5.66 -1.51 -9.05
C ILE A 99 -5.50 -1.42 -7.54
N PHE A 100 -5.61 -2.56 -6.85
CA PHE A 100 -5.38 -2.67 -5.41
C PHE A 100 -4.09 -3.43 -5.14
N ILE A 101 -3.21 -2.86 -4.31
CA ILE A 101 -1.90 -3.43 -3.96
C ILE A 101 -1.87 -3.73 -2.46
N ASP A 102 -1.88 -5.00 -2.11
CA ASP A 102 -1.78 -5.55 -0.76
C ASP A 102 -0.84 -6.79 -0.74
N GLY A 103 0.23 -6.73 -1.51
CA GLY A 103 1.16 -7.84 -1.74
C GLY A 103 2.30 -7.90 -0.72
N LEU A 104 3.55 -7.87 -1.18
CA LEU A 104 4.73 -7.89 -0.32
C LEU A 104 5.01 -6.49 0.23
N HIS A 105 4.89 -6.31 1.55
CA HIS A 105 5.00 -5.01 2.23
C HIS A 105 6.45 -4.57 2.45
N ILE A 106 7.27 -4.65 1.41
CA ILE A 106 8.68 -4.20 1.39
C ILE A 106 8.80 -3.08 0.35
N TYR A 107 9.37 -1.95 0.75
CA TYR A 107 9.48 -0.75 -0.10
C TYR A 107 9.92 -1.05 -1.53
N ASP A 108 10.99 -1.85 -1.73
CA ASP A 108 11.52 -2.14 -3.06
C ASP A 108 10.51 -2.86 -3.96
N GLN A 109 9.68 -3.74 -3.42
CA GLN A 109 8.63 -4.41 -4.18
C GLN A 109 7.42 -3.49 -4.37
N VAL A 110 7.01 -2.78 -3.33
CA VAL A 110 5.85 -1.87 -3.41
C VAL A 110 6.06 -0.78 -4.45
N ILE A 111 7.24 -0.14 -4.48
CA ILE A 111 7.53 0.90 -5.48
C ILE A 111 7.55 0.31 -6.90
N LYS A 112 8.04 -0.91 -7.07
CA LYS A 112 8.04 -1.63 -8.34
C LYS A 112 6.62 -1.96 -8.80
N ASP A 113 5.76 -2.43 -7.88
CA ASP A 113 4.35 -2.71 -8.15
C ASP A 113 3.60 -1.43 -8.54
N ILE A 114 3.84 -0.31 -7.86
CA ILE A 114 3.27 0.99 -8.22
C ILE A 114 3.70 1.41 -9.63
N LEU A 115 5.00 1.36 -9.95
CA LEU A 115 5.53 1.78 -11.25
C LEU A 115 5.00 0.91 -12.39
N ASN A 116 4.86 -0.40 -12.18
CA ASN A 116 4.26 -1.31 -13.14
C ASN A 116 2.74 -1.08 -13.27
N SER A 117 2.06 -0.85 -12.15
CA SER A 117 0.63 -0.50 -12.15
C SER A 117 0.34 0.78 -12.93
N ILE A 118 1.18 1.80 -12.81
CA ILE A 118 1.05 3.05 -13.59
C ILE A 118 1.08 2.80 -15.10
N LYS A 119 1.91 1.85 -15.57
CA LYS A 119 2.03 1.52 -17.01
C LYS A 119 0.76 0.87 -17.55
N VAL A 120 0.03 0.13 -16.71
CA VAL A 120 -1.19 -0.61 -17.07
C VAL A 120 -2.48 0.06 -16.58
N LEU A 121 -2.38 1.22 -15.93
CA LEU A 121 -3.53 2.00 -15.47
C LEU A 121 -4.16 2.78 -16.63
N ASN A 122 -5.49 2.74 -16.74
CA ASN A 122 -6.26 3.60 -17.63
C ASN A 122 -6.16 5.08 -17.22
N GLU A 123 -6.47 6.02 -18.12
CA GLU A 123 -6.27 7.47 -17.88
C GLU A 123 -7.04 7.99 -16.66
N ASN A 124 -8.26 7.53 -16.42
CA ASN A 124 -9.09 7.92 -15.28
C ASN A 124 -9.03 6.89 -14.15
N GLY A 125 -8.05 5.99 -14.19
CA GLY A 125 -7.93 4.93 -13.21
C GLY A 125 -7.35 5.38 -11.86
N ILE A 126 -7.39 4.47 -10.91
CA ILE A 126 -6.91 4.67 -9.54
C ILE A 126 -6.06 3.48 -9.08
N ILE A 127 -5.01 3.77 -8.33
CA ILE A 127 -4.26 2.75 -7.58
C ILE A 127 -4.54 2.98 -6.09
N ILE A 128 -4.90 1.92 -5.39
CA ILE A 128 -5.16 1.89 -3.95
C ILE A 128 -4.13 0.96 -3.31
N LEU A 129 -3.45 1.42 -2.26
CA LEU A 129 -2.50 0.61 -1.48
C LEU A 129 -3.03 0.39 -0.07
N HIS A 130 -2.78 -0.78 0.48
CA HIS A 130 -3.06 -1.09 1.88
C HIS A 130 -1.84 -0.88 2.78
N ASP A 131 -2.04 -0.91 4.10
CA ASP A 131 -0.98 -0.89 5.13
C ASP A 131 -0.06 0.35 5.12
N CYS A 132 -0.56 1.51 4.69
CA CYS A 132 0.25 2.72 4.54
C CYS A 132 0.54 3.45 5.86
N LEU A 133 -0.11 3.13 6.99
CA LEU A 133 0.01 3.84 8.26
C LEU A 133 0.45 2.92 9.43
N PRO A 134 1.73 2.54 9.51
CA PRO A 134 2.23 1.74 10.63
C PRO A 134 2.15 2.51 11.95
N SER A 135 1.54 1.93 12.97
CA SER A 135 1.36 2.59 14.28
C SER A 135 2.61 2.58 15.17
N SER A 136 3.58 1.75 14.86
CA SER A 136 4.85 1.68 15.62
C SER A 136 5.98 1.13 14.75
N ILE A 137 7.21 1.32 15.21
CA ILE A 137 8.38 0.75 14.55
C ILE A 137 8.27 -0.77 14.37
N GLY A 138 7.60 -1.47 15.29
CA GLY A 138 7.39 -2.92 15.19
C GLY A 138 6.48 -3.32 14.03
N HIS A 139 5.52 -2.48 13.64
CA HIS A 139 4.63 -2.72 12.49
C HIS A 139 5.32 -2.50 11.15
N GLN A 140 6.30 -1.57 11.08
CA GLN A 140 7.02 -1.29 9.83
C GLN A 140 8.31 -2.08 9.61
N ARG A 141 8.77 -2.91 10.59
CA ARG A 141 10.06 -3.59 10.49
C ARG A 141 10.18 -4.50 9.27
N VAL A 142 11.26 -4.36 8.53
CA VAL A 142 11.68 -5.28 7.47
C VAL A 142 13.08 -5.79 7.83
N PRO A 143 13.24 -7.11 8.03
CA PRO A 143 12.23 -8.18 7.96
C PRO A 143 11.19 -8.12 9.10
N ARG A 144 10.03 -8.73 8.88
CA ARG A 144 8.89 -8.70 9.80
C ARG A 144 9.17 -9.42 11.12
N THR A 145 8.59 -8.91 12.23
CA THR A 145 8.77 -9.48 13.57
C THR A 145 7.47 -9.89 14.25
N ARG A 146 6.34 -9.78 13.55
CA ARG A 146 4.98 -10.01 14.05
C ARG A 146 4.00 -10.32 12.93
N TYR A 147 2.83 -10.85 13.26
CA TYR A 147 1.78 -11.17 12.31
C TYR A 147 1.11 -9.90 11.75
N ASN A 148 0.65 -9.01 12.63
CA ASN A 148 0.13 -7.71 12.20
C ASN A 148 1.31 -6.81 11.79
N TRP A 149 1.46 -6.57 10.48
CA TRP A 149 2.66 -6.01 9.91
C TRP A 149 2.37 -5.21 8.63
N ASN A 150 2.57 -3.92 8.71
CA ASN A 150 2.43 -3.01 7.58
C ASN A 150 3.67 -2.99 6.66
N GLY A 151 4.81 -3.45 7.16
CA GLY A 151 6.06 -3.26 6.43
C GLY A 151 6.44 -1.78 6.28
N ASP A 152 7.22 -1.48 5.28
CA ASP A 152 7.64 -0.12 5.00
C ASP A 152 6.97 0.48 3.74
N VAL A 153 5.72 0.07 3.46
CA VAL A 153 4.85 0.56 2.38
C VAL A 153 4.73 2.08 2.37
N TRP A 154 4.62 2.71 3.55
CA TRP A 154 4.52 4.16 3.69
C TRP A 154 5.61 4.94 2.95
N LYS A 155 6.82 4.37 2.82
CA LYS A 155 7.94 5.00 2.13
C LYS A 155 7.67 5.16 0.64
N ALA A 156 7.00 4.20 0.02
CA ALA A 156 6.60 4.29 -1.39
C ALA A 156 5.52 5.36 -1.61
N ILE A 157 4.60 5.54 -0.64
CA ILE A 157 3.64 6.65 -0.68
C ILE A 157 4.36 8.00 -0.55
N VAL A 158 5.32 8.14 0.38
CA VAL A 158 6.11 9.38 0.51
C VAL A 158 6.84 9.71 -0.79
N GLU A 159 7.41 8.71 -1.47
CA GLU A 159 8.04 8.92 -2.78
C GLU A 159 7.01 9.35 -3.82
N ALA A 160 5.88 8.66 -3.94
CA ALA A 160 4.82 9.01 -4.89
C ALA A 160 4.25 10.43 -4.65
N ARG A 161 4.26 10.92 -3.40
CA ARG A 161 3.88 12.29 -3.04
C ARG A 161 4.78 13.37 -3.68
N THR A 162 5.98 13.02 -4.11
CA THR A 162 6.90 13.93 -4.81
C THR A 162 6.66 13.99 -6.32
N TRP A 163 5.82 13.11 -6.88
CA TRP A 163 5.61 13.02 -8.32
C TRP A 163 4.62 14.09 -8.81
N ARG A 164 4.97 14.81 -9.85
CA ARG A 164 4.18 15.95 -10.38
C ARG A 164 2.88 15.54 -11.05
N ASN A 165 2.85 14.37 -11.68
CA ASN A 165 1.74 13.89 -12.51
C ASN A 165 0.85 12.86 -11.81
N PHE A 166 1.06 12.65 -10.50
CA PHE A 166 0.30 11.70 -9.69
C PHE A 166 -0.16 12.35 -8.39
N ASP A 167 -1.45 12.60 -8.29
CA ASP A 167 -2.05 13.10 -7.05
C ASP A 167 -2.13 11.96 -6.05
N THR A 168 -1.41 12.12 -4.93
CA THR A 168 -1.23 11.08 -3.92
C THR A 168 -1.61 11.57 -2.52
N PHE A 169 -2.37 10.77 -1.79
CA PHE A 169 -2.79 11.02 -0.41
C PHE A 169 -3.12 9.70 0.30
N THR A 170 -3.39 9.74 1.61
CA THR A 170 -3.71 8.54 2.40
C THR A 170 -4.97 8.76 3.21
N ILE A 171 -5.95 7.87 3.08
CA ILE A 171 -7.18 7.88 3.85
C ILE A 171 -6.94 7.22 5.22
N LEU A 172 -7.42 7.86 6.28
CA LEU A 172 -7.34 7.38 7.66
C LEU A 172 -8.38 6.29 7.93
N ALA A 173 -8.27 5.17 7.25
CA ALA A 173 -9.11 3.99 7.41
C ALA A 173 -8.25 2.73 7.21
N ASP A 174 -8.66 1.60 7.82
CA ASP A 174 -8.12 0.26 7.58
C ASP A 174 -6.58 0.21 7.47
N GLN A 175 -5.86 0.63 8.50
CA GLN A 175 -4.39 0.67 8.56
C GLN A 175 -3.73 1.64 7.54
N GLY A 176 -4.51 2.52 6.94
CA GLY A 176 -4.07 3.51 5.93
C GLY A 176 -4.21 3.03 4.51
N LEU A 177 -5.13 3.66 3.79
CA LEU A 177 -5.39 3.40 2.38
C LEU A 177 -4.71 4.48 1.53
N GLY A 178 -3.58 4.15 0.92
CA GLY A 178 -2.85 5.04 0.02
C GLY A 178 -3.55 5.15 -1.33
N ILE A 179 -3.71 6.35 -1.85
CA ILE A 179 -4.36 6.64 -3.12
C ILE A 179 -3.37 7.28 -4.07
N ILE A 180 -3.33 6.80 -5.30
CA ILE A 180 -2.55 7.39 -6.40
C ILE A 180 -3.46 7.54 -7.62
N LYS A 181 -3.64 8.78 -8.08
CA LYS A 181 -4.43 9.10 -9.29
C LYS A 181 -3.55 9.73 -10.35
N LYS A 182 -3.73 9.32 -11.61
CA LYS A 182 -3.03 9.87 -12.76
C LYS A 182 -3.61 11.25 -13.12
N ARG A 183 -3.22 12.25 -12.35
CA ARG A 183 -3.56 13.67 -12.58
C ARG A 183 -2.51 14.57 -11.94
N LYS A 184 -2.45 15.85 -12.37
CA LYS A 184 -1.54 16.84 -11.78
C LYS A 184 -1.66 16.82 -10.25
N ASN A 185 -0.54 16.67 -9.55
CA ASN A 185 -0.49 16.71 -8.09
C ASN A 185 -0.65 18.16 -7.61
N PRO A 186 -1.76 18.49 -6.91
CA PRO A 186 -1.99 19.85 -6.42
C PRO A 186 -1.18 20.17 -5.15
N ASN A 187 -0.58 19.15 -4.52
CA ASN A 187 0.13 19.27 -3.25
C ASN A 187 1.40 18.40 -3.27
N ILE A 188 2.37 18.81 -4.09
CA ILE A 188 3.64 18.10 -4.24
C ILE A 188 4.42 18.19 -2.92
N LEU A 189 4.87 17.05 -2.41
CA LEU A 189 5.74 17.01 -1.25
C LEU A 189 7.15 17.44 -1.66
N ASP A 190 7.63 18.54 -1.07
CA ASP A 190 9.03 18.97 -1.24
C ASP A 190 9.87 18.38 -0.11
N ILE A 191 10.51 17.27 -0.41
CA ILE A 191 11.43 16.60 0.51
C ILE A 191 12.76 16.33 -0.20
N ARG A 192 13.84 16.93 0.34
CA ARG A 192 15.19 16.66 -0.14
C ARG A 192 15.67 15.36 0.47
N ASN A 193 15.53 14.27 -0.28
CA ASN A 193 16.01 12.97 0.15
C ASN A 193 16.67 12.21 -1.01
N SER A 194 17.84 11.65 -0.73
CA SER A 194 18.58 10.84 -1.70
C SER A 194 18.07 9.39 -1.79
N SER A 195 17.32 8.92 -0.80
CA SER A 195 16.81 7.56 -0.75
C SER A 195 15.61 7.42 0.18
N PHE A 196 14.42 7.28 -0.39
CA PHE A 196 13.18 7.04 0.36
C PHE A 196 13.25 5.74 1.16
N LYS A 197 13.92 4.71 0.65
CA LYS A 197 14.17 3.44 1.34
C LYS A 197 14.79 3.64 2.73
N ASN A 198 15.66 4.63 2.90
CA ASN A 198 16.40 4.87 4.13
C ASN A 198 15.66 5.76 5.14
N LEU A 199 14.44 6.22 4.83
CA LEU A 199 13.63 6.98 5.76
C LEU A 199 13.41 6.21 7.06
N LYS A 200 13.54 6.92 8.20
CA LYS A 200 13.43 6.35 9.55
C LYS A 200 12.01 6.51 10.09
N PHE A 201 11.59 5.55 10.94
CA PHE A 201 10.27 5.63 11.57
C PHE A 201 10.10 6.87 12.46
N LYS A 202 11.16 7.35 13.10
CA LYS A 202 11.13 8.62 13.85
C LYS A 202 10.73 9.80 12.97
N PHE A 203 11.21 9.83 11.72
CA PHE A 203 10.81 10.85 10.74
C PHE A 203 9.32 10.71 10.40
N PHE A 204 8.86 9.51 10.10
CA PHE A 204 7.45 9.22 9.86
C PHE A 204 6.58 9.63 11.06
N TYR A 205 6.95 9.21 12.25
CA TYR A 205 6.22 9.53 13.49
C TYR A 205 5.97 11.02 13.68
N ASN A 206 6.98 11.83 13.40
CA ASN A 206 6.88 13.29 13.59
C ASN A 206 6.11 14.00 12.48
N ASN A 207 6.06 13.44 11.26
CA ASN A 207 5.61 14.14 10.06
C ASN A 207 4.48 13.42 9.29
N TYR A 208 3.96 12.30 9.77
CA TYR A 208 3.10 11.43 8.97
C TYR A 208 1.88 12.14 8.37
N LYS A 209 1.28 13.10 9.08
CA LYS A 209 0.11 13.84 8.56
C LYS A 209 0.43 14.57 7.26
N GLU A 210 1.57 15.22 7.21
CA GLU A 210 2.03 16.00 6.07
C GLU A 210 2.56 15.10 4.95
N ILE A 211 3.55 14.24 5.27
CA ILE A 211 4.22 13.41 4.26
C ILE A 211 3.31 12.38 3.62
N MET A 212 2.28 11.91 4.35
CA MET A 212 1.26 11.01 3.83
C MET A 212 0.03 11.77 3.30
N ARG A 213 -0.10 13.09 3.56
CA ARG A 213 -1.30 13.87 3.27
C ARG A 213 -2.54 13.12 3.75
N THR A 214 -2.62 12.87 5.06
CA THR A 214 -3.70 12.08 5.64
C THR A 214 -5.02 12.85 5.63
N VAL A 215 -6.09 12.20 5.20
CA VAL A 215 -7.45 12.74 5.14
C VAL A 215 -8.45 11.76 5.77
N SER A 216 -9.63 12.23 6.17
CA SER A 216 -10.74 11.36 6.58
C SER A 216 -11.25 10.53 5.39
N PHE A 217 -12.04 9.49 5.65
CA PHE A 217 -12.66 8.70 4.58
C PHE A 217 -13.56 9.58 3.70
N ASN A 218 -14.39 10.41 4.32
CA ASN A 218 -15.32 11.31 3.59
C ASN A 218 -14.55 12.31 2.71
N ASP A 219 -13.53 13.00 3.25
CA ASP A 219 -12.72 13.91 2.43
C ASP A 219 -12.00 13.16 1.30
N GLY A 220 -11.52 11.94 1.59
CA GLY A 220 -10.83 11.11 0.61
C GLY A 220 -11.72 10.72 -0.58
N ILE A 221 -12.97 10.33 -0.34
CA ILE A 221 -13.90 9.97 -1.42
C ILE A 221 -14.36 11.18 -2.24
N GLU A 222 -14.37 12.39 -1.65
CA GLU A 222 -14.61 13.64 -2.39
C GLU A 222 -13.45 13.99 -3.32
N MET A 223 -12.22 13.70 -2.91
CA MET A 223 -11.02 13.90 -3.71
C MET A 223 -10.86 12.89 -4.86
N ILE A 224 -11.56 11.77 -4.82
CA ILE A 224 -11.56 10.75 -5.89
C ILE A 224 -12.58 11.08 -6.97
#